data_d6ce1ef3d0d9f5b9da52f0578076eabf
#
_entry.id   d6ce1ef3d0d9f5b9da52f0578076eabf
#
_cell.length_a   1.000
_cell.length_b   1.000
_cell.length_c   1.000
_cell.angle_alpha   90.00
_cell.angle_beta   90.00
_cell.angle_gamma   90.00
#
_symmetry.space_group_name_H-M   'P 1'
#
loop_
_entity.id
_entity.type
_entity.pdbx_description
1 polymer ?
#
loop_
_entity_poly.entity_id
_entity_poly.type
_entity_poly.pdbx_seq_one_letter_code
_entity_poly.pdbx_strand_id
1 'polypeptide(L)'
;MIQTCLLIAIVMSLDVTTQATHATAAENEAHTWKAYTNARFGFSVRYPETWRLGNPLSDGVGVTLYPPIDNSLVALSGHMNFLEGTSQDRRQTLDEFAAAHRRIITELYGKKTITVKWRQDQEMSLAGFPAKHMTFTYSDGKQGDIIEHHIFSLGRNEGRGIRIKVPLSAEERVMPTITRMLVTYQPGRDQNAVSPIVPKPDSP
;
A
#
# COMPACT_ATOMS: atom_id res chain seq x y z
N MET A 1 39.08 6.01 -72.75
CA MET A 1 39.29 5.74 -71.30
C MET A 1 37.91 5.59 -70.68
N ILE A 2 37.50 4.34 -70.44
CA ILE A 2 36.18 4.03 -69.89
C ILE A 2 36.42 3.54 -68.44
N GLN A 3 35.95 4.29 -67.50
CA GLN A 3 36.13 4.04 -66.07
C GLN A 3 34.88 3.29 -65.56
N THR A 4 35.08 2.02 -65.29
CA THR A 4 34.05 1.11 -64.80
C THR A 4 33.89 1.30 -63.30
N CYS A 5 32.74 1.88 -62.85
CA CYS A 5 32.36 1.96 -61.46
C CYS A 5 31.83 0.59 -61.00
N LEU A 6 32.52 -0.03 -60.04
CA LEU A 6 32.13 -1.25 -59.37
C LEU A 6 31.23 -0.88 -58.16
N LEU A 7 29.93 -1.18 -58.29
CA LEU A 7 28.96 -1.02 -57.18
C LEU A 7 29.06 -2.26 -56.28
N ILE A 8 29.62 -2.07 -55.08
CA ILE A 8 29.60 -3.08 -54.03
C ILE A 8 28.28 -2.90 -53.25
N ALA A 9 27.37 -3.83 -53.44
CA ALA A 9 26.17 -3.93 -52.60
C ALA A 9 26.52 -4.60 -51.27
N ILE A 10 26.54 -3.83 -50.20
CA ILE A 10 26.65 -4.37 -48.85
C ILE A 10 25.27 -4.81 -48.42
N VAL A 11 25.05 -6.12 -48.41
CA VAL A 11 23.87 -6.74 -47.79
C VAL A 11 24.09 -6.73 -46.29
N MET A 12 23.48 -5.79 -45.61
CA MET A 12 23.38 -5.82 -44.14
C MET A 12 22.29 -6.84 -43.76
N SER A 13 22.72 -8.01 -43.34
CA SER A 13 21.86 -8.96 -42.65
C SER A 13 21.49 -8.36 -41.29
N LEU A 14 20.23 -7.93 -41.15
CA LEU A 14 19.64 -7.65 -39.84
C LEU A 14 19.42 -8.99 -39.13
N ASP A 15 20.36 -9.40 -38.32
CA ASP A 15 20.12 -10.38 -37.28
C ASP A 15 19.14 -9.77 -36.27
N VAL A 16 17.85 -10.03 -36.48
CA VAL A 16 16.82 -9.84 -35.48
C VAL A 16 17.08 -10.89 -34.39
N THR A 17 17.99 -10.62 -33.50
CA THR A 17 18.09 -11.32 -32.24
C THR A 17 16.78 -11.06 -31.50
N THR A 18 15.86 -12.02 -31.60
CA THR A 18 14.70 -12.15 -30.74
C THR A 18 15.26 -12.31 -29.32
N GLN A 19 15.43 -11.20 -28.62
CA GLN A 19 15.55 -11.23 -27.19
C GLN A 19 14.22 -11.78 -26.69
N ALA A 20 14.17 -13.10 -26.51
CA ALA A 20 13.20 -13.73 -25.65
C ALA A 20 13.35 -13.00 -24.31
N THR A 21 12.46 -12.04 -24.08
CA THR A 21 12.18 -11.55 -22.74
C THR A 21 11.92 -12.80 -21.92
N HIS A 22 12.90 -13.21 -21.14
CA HIS A 22 12.68 -14.02 -19.99
C HIS A 22 11.78 -13.16 -19.08
N ALA A 23 10.49 -13.11 -19.41
CA ALA A 23 9.46 -12.92 -18.41
C ALA A 23 9.76 -14.05 -17.44
N THR A 24 10.50 -13.69 -16.41
CA THR A 24 10.70 -14.52 -15.23
C THR A 24 9.33 -15.06 -14.91
N ALA A 25 9.16 -16.36 -15.09
CA ALA A 25 8.07 -17.14 -14.53
C ALA A 25 8.26 -17.16 -12.99
N ALA A 26 8.61 -16.00 -12.43
CA ALA A 26 8.59 -15.72 -11.05
C ALA A 26 7.12 -15.69 -10.66
N GLU A 27 6.70 -16.87 -10.16
CA GLU A 27 5.66 -16.90 -9.17
C GLU A 27 4.21 -16.74 -9.65
N ASN A 28 3.82 -17.59 -10.53
CA ASN A 28 2.47 -18.12 -10.46
C ASN A 28 2.46 -19.26 -9.42
N GLU A 29 3.10 -19.07 -8.27
CA GLU A 29 2.77 -19.86 -7.10
C GLU A 29 1.30 -19.58 -6.81
N ALA A 30 0.50 -20.59 -7.03
CA ALA A 30 -0.91 -20.60 -6.66
C ALA A 30 -1.01 -20.50 -5.12
N HIS A 31 -0.73 -19.30 -4.60
CA HIS A 31 -0.87 -19.05 -3.17
C HIS A 31 -2.31 -19.30 -2.81
N THR A 32 -2.53 -20.27 -1.94
CA THR A 32 -3.82 -20.41 -1.26
C THR A 32 -4.02 -19.17 -0.41
N TRP A 33 -5.18 -18.53 -0.55
CA TRP A 33 -5.51 -17.29 0.15
C TRP A 33 -6.51 -17.58 1.26
N LYS A 34 -6.23 -17.09 2.46
CA LYS A 34 -7.16 -17.05 3.60
C LYS A 34 -7.85 -15.70 3.64
N ALA A 35 -9.01 -15.66 4.28
CA ALA A 35 -9.73 -14.42 4.53
C ALA A 35 -9.66 -14.04 6.00
N TYR A 36 -9.54 -12.73 6.26
CA TYR A 36 -9.73 -12.12 7.56
C TYR A 36 -10.88 -11.12 7.48
N THR A 37 -11.74 -11.12 8.48
CA THR A 37 -12.80 -10.11 8.64
C THR A 37 -12.71 -9.54 10.05
N ASN A 38 -12.64 -8.21 10.14
CA ASN A 38 -12.66 -7.52 11.42
C ASN A 38 -14.09 -7.41 11.94
N ALA A 39 -14.34 -7.94 13.13
CA ALA A 39 -15.69 -7.97 13.69
C ALA A 39 -16.19 -6.57 14.11
N ARG A 40 -15.29 -5.66 14.51
CA ARG A 40 -15.66 -4.34 15.00
C ARG A 40 -15.95 -3.33 13.89
N PHE A 41 -15.08 -3.27 12.88
CA PHE A 41 -15.17 -2.32 11.78
C PHE A 41 -15.66 -2.95 10.48
N GLY A 42 -15.88 -4.25 10.46
CA GLY A 42 -16.45 -4.98 9.32
C GLY A 42 -15.57 -5.08 8.08
N PHE A 43 -14.37 -4.49 8.08
CA PHE A 43 -13.49 -4.62 6.93
C PHE A 43 -12.98 -6.05 6.77
N SER A 44 -12.71 -6.44 5.53
CA SER A 44 -12.14 -7.75 5.23
C SER A 44 -11.01 -7.65 4.22
N VAL A 45 -10.14 -8.66 4.21
CA VAL A 45 -9.02 -8.78 3.30
C VAL A 45 -8.69 -10.26 3.08
N ARG A 46 -8.19 -10.60 1.90
CA ARG A 46 -7.57 -11.91 1.68
C ARG A 46 -6.06 -11.76 1.79
N TYR A 47 -5.39 -12.75 2.37
CA TYR A 47 -3.95 -12.79 2.57
C TYR A 47 -3.39 -14.18 2.26
N PRO A 48 -2.12 -14.33 1.85
CA PRO A 48 -1.51 -15.62 1.58
C PRO A 48 -1.57 -16.54 2.78
N GLU A 49 -1.91 -17.81 2.59
CA GLU A 49 -1.95 -18.81 3.66
C GLU A 49 -0.61 -19.00 4.36
N THR A 50 0.49 -18.77 3.65
CA THR A 50 1.86 -18.82 4.18
C THR A 50 2.18 -17.71 5.18
N TRP A 51 1.34 -16.67 5.24
CA TRP A 51 1.54 -15.58 6.19
C TRP A 51 0.92 -15.93 7.54
N ARG A 52 1.64 -15.60 8.59
CA ARG A 52 1.14 -15.82 9.95
C ARG A 52 0.17 -14.71 10.35
N LEU A 53 -1.02 -15.09 10.78
CA LEU A 53 -1.97 -14.18 11.40
C LEU A 53 -1.53 -13.93 12.85
N GLY A 54 -1.41 -12.67 13.23
CA GLY A 54 -1.10 -12.26 14.60
C GLY A 54 -2.36 -12.16 15.46
N ASN A 55 -2.15 -11.82 16.72
CA ASN A 55 -3.25 -11.53 17.62
C ASN A 55 -4.01 -10.28 17.16
N PRO A 56 -5.31 -10.16 17.46
CA PRO A 56 -6.03 -8.91 17.27
C PRO A 56 -5.30 -7.75 17.96
N LEU A 57 -5.30 -6.58 17.31
CA LEU A 57 -4.83 -5.35 17.94
C LEU A 57 -5.75 -4.99 19.10
N SER A 58 -5.26 -4.12 20.01
CA SER A 58 -6.02 -3.66 21.18
C SER A 58 -7.46 -3.32 20.82
N ASP A 59 -8.40 -3.72 21.65
CA ASP A 59 -9.83 -3.46 21.50
C ASP A 59 -10.45 -3.99 20.19
N GLY A 60 -9.80 -4.94 19.53
CA GLY A 60 -10.30 -5.53 18.30
C GLY A 60 -10.30 -4.56 17.10
N VAL A 61 -9.52 -3.48 17.15
CA VAL A 61 -9.48 -2.48 16.09
C VAL A 61 -8.85 -3.00 14.79
N GLY A 62 -8.12 -4.12 14.83
CA GLY A 62 -7.46 -4.65 13.65
C GLY A 62 -6.65 -5.91 13.90
N VAL A 63 -5.76 -6.20 13.00
CA VAL A 63 -4.89 -7.39 13.02
C VAL A 63 -3.54 -7.09 12.39
N THR A 64 -2.53 -7.85 12.79
CA THR A 64 -1.24 -7.86 12.13
C THR A 64 -1.04 -9.17 11.38
N LEU A 65 -0.61 -9.08 10.14
CA LEU A 65 -0.17 -10.20 9.30
C LEU A 65 1.36 -10.16 9.21
N TYR A 66 1.98 -11.30 9.28
CA TYR A 66 3.44 -11.44 9.21
C TYR A 66 3.82 -12.21 7.96
N PRO A 67 4.36 -11.54 6.92
CA PRO A 67 4.98 -12.20 5.79
C PRO A 67 6.13 -13.11 6.24
N PRO A 68 6.49 -14.17 5.49
CA PRO A 68 7.63 -15.03 5.82
C PRO A 68 8.99 -14.35 5.51
N ILE A 69 9.13 -13.12 5.95
CA ILE A 69 10.32 -12.28 5.82
C ILE A 69 10.56 -11.61 7.16
N ASP A 70 11.75 -11.79 7.70
CA ASP A 70 12.11 -11.24 9.00
C ASP A 70 11.87 -9.73 9.08
N ASN A 71 11.43 -9.28 10.24
CA ASN A 71 11.13 -7.88 10.52
C ASN A 71 10.03 -7.25 9.65
N SER A 72 9.23 -8.07 8.95
CA SER A 72 8.14 -7.60 8.11
C SER A 72 6.79 -7.77 8.82
N LEU A 73 5.91 -6.79 8.60
CA LEU A 73 4.52 -6.88 9.05
C LEU A 73 3.60 -6.05 8.14
N VAL A 74 2.33 -6.45 8.12
CA VAL A 74 1.23 -5.67 7.55
C VAL A 74 0.14 -5.58 8.61
N ALA A 75 -0.07 -4.40 9.18
CA ALA A 75 -1.13 -4.15 10.14
C ALA A 75 -2.32 -3.47 9.44
N LEU A 76 -3.50 -4.01 9.67
CA LEU A 76 -4.77 -3.45 9.19
C LEU A 76 -5.58 -3.02 10.40
N SER A 77 -6.10 -1.81 10.39
CA SER A 77 -6.87 -1.25 11.49
C SER A 77 -8.03 -0.38 11.02
N GLY A 78 -9.08 -0.34 11.84
CA GLY A 78 -10.11 0.69 11.79
C GLY A 78 -9.97 1.64 12.98
N HIS A 79 -10.45 2.83 12.83
CA HIS A 79 -10.51 3.84 13.90
C HIS A 79 -11.71 4.76 13.70
N MET A 80 -12.10 5.46 14.75
CA MET A 80 -13.16 6.47 14.64
C MET A 80 -12.58 7.76 14.06
N ASN A 81 -13.34 8.38 13.15
CA ASN A 81 -12.94 9.63 12.51
C ASN A 81 -13.46 10.84 13.31
N PHE A 82 -12.91 11.04 14.50
CA PHE A 82 -13.22 12.20 15.33
C PHE A 82 -11.93 12.94 15.69
N LEU A 83 -12.00 14.28 15.71
CA LEU A 83 -10.95 15.08 16.33
C LEU A 83 -11.19 15.09 17.83
N GLU A 84 -10.23 14.58 18.57
CA GLU A 84 -10.26 14.56 20.03
C GLU A 84 -10.36 16.01 20.57
N GLY A 85 -11.29 16.24 21.49
CA GLY A 85 -11.50 17.57 22.11
C GLY A 85 -12.29 18.58 21.27
N THR A 86 -12.83 18.20 20.13
CA THR A 86 -13.72 19.06 19.30
C THR A 86 -15.19 18.64 19.41
N SER A 87 -16.10 19.52 18.99
CA SER A 87 -17.52 19.15 18.88
C SER A 87 -17.68 17.91 17.99
N GLN A 88 -18.61 17.03 18.33
CA GLN A 88 -18.87 15.77 17.60
C GLN A 88 -19.19 15.97 16.10
N ASP A 89 -19.47 17.21 15.69
CA ASP A 89 -19.81 17.56 14.32
C ASP A 89 -18.57 17.77 13.43
N ARG A 90 -17.40 17.99 14.01
CA ARG A 90 -16.17 18.19 13.22
C ARG A 90 -15.50 16.86 12.93
N ARG A 91 -15.40 16.53 11.65
CA ARG A 91 -14.63 15.39 11.14
C ARG A 91 -13.27 15.84 10.67
N GLN A 92 -12.29 14.97 10.82
CA GLN A 92 -10.95 15.20 10.31
C GLN A 92 -10.94 14.99 8.78
N THR A 93 -10.32 15.90 8.06
CA THR A 93 -10.04 15.70 6.63
C THR A 93 -8.86 14.75 6.46
N LEU A 94 -8.71 14.21 5.26
CA LEU A 94 -7.60 13.31 4.94
C LEU A 94 -6.24 14.03 5.05
N ASP A 95 -6.19 15.32 4.71
CA ASP A 95 -4.98 16.14 4.84
C ASP A 95 -4.62 16.45 6.28
N GLU A 96 -5.60 16.81 7.11
CA GLU A 96 -5.40 17.02 8.54
C GLU A 96 -4.91 15.74 9.22
N PHE A 97 -5.48 14.59 8.86
CA PHE A 97 -5.03 13.30 9.37
C PHE A 97 -3.59 13.01 8.94
N ALA A 98 -3.25 13.21 7.67
CA ALA A 98 -1.90 13.01 7.14
C ALA A 98 -0.87 13.87 7.87
N ALA A 99 -1.17 15.16 8.06
CA ALA A 99 -0.29 16.09 8.75
C ALA A 99 -0.09 15.70 10.23
N ALA A 100 -1.15 15.33 10.93
CA ALA A 100 -1.09 14.85 12.30
C ALA A 100 -0.29 13.54 12.40
N HIS A 101 -0.55 12.61 11.51
CA HIS A 101 0.15 11.32 11.46
C HIS A 101 1.65 11.50 11.22
N ARG A 102 2.04 12.36 10.27
CA ARG A 102 3.44 12.70 10.02
C ARG A 102 4.13 13.23 11.26
N ARG A 103 3.49 14.16 11.98
CA ARG A 103 4.02 14.70 13.23
C ARG A 103 4.21 13.62 14.28
N ILE A 104 3.19 12.78 14.51
CA ILE A 104 3.24 11.69 15.47
C ILE A 104 4.39 10.73 15.16
N ILE A 105 4.55 10.31 13.90
CA ILE A 105 5.63 9.41 13.49
C ILE A 105 6.99 10.07 13.73
N THR A 106 7.17 11.33 13.33
CA THR A 106 8.42 12.05 13.50
C THR A 106 8.80 12.15 15.00
N GLU A 107 7.85 12.48 15.85
CA GLU A 107 8.06 12.56 17.30
C GLU A 107 8.35 11.19 17.92
N LEU A 108 7.58 10.17 17.53
CA LEU A 108 7.73 8.81 18.07
C LEU A 108 9.12 8.23 17.77
N TYR A 109 9.60 8.39 16.55
CA TYR A 109 10.91 7.92 16.14
C TYR A 109 12.02 8.82 16.69
N GLY A 110 11.80 10.15 16.75
CA GLY A 110 12.73 11.11 17.36
C GLY A 110 13.02 10.80 18.84
N LYS A 111 12.02 10.39 19.63
CA LYS A 111 12.21 9.89 21.01
C LYS A 111 13.12 8.67 21.11
N LYS A 112 13.28 7.91 20.05
CA LYS A 112 14.17 6.74 19.94
C LYS A 112 15.50 7.08 19.27
N THR A 113 15.78 8.34 19.02
CA THR A 113 16.98 8.83 18.31
C THR A 113 17.06 8.29 16.86
N ILE A 114 15.92 7.95 16.27
CA ILE A 114 15.82 7.44 14.91
C ILE A 114 15.39 8.57 13.99
N THR A 115 16.16 8.84 12.95
CA THR A 115 15.82 9.84 11.94
C THR A 115 14.96 9.22 10.85
N VAL A 116 13.77 9.77 10.68
CA VAL A 116 12.83 9.39 9.62
C VAL A 116 13.11 10.22 8.37
N LYS A 117 13.25 9.55 7.24
CA LYS A 117 13.37 10.18 5.92
C LYS A 117 12.08 9.96 5.13
N TRP A 118 11.25 10.98 5.05
CA TRP A 118 10.02 10.96 4.25
C TRP A 118 10.36 10.87 2.77
N ARG A 119 9.70 9.98 2.03
CA ARG A 119 9.92 9.77 0.60
C ARG A 119 8.80 10.35 -0.24
N GLN A 120 7.58 9.87 -0.03
CA GLN A 120 6.46 10.19 -0.90
C GLN A 120 5.16 10.28 -0.09
N ASP A 121 4.32 11.24 -0.49
CA ASP A 121 2.90 11.29 -0.18
C ASP A 121 2.16 11.22 -1.50
N GLN A 122 1.24 10.28 -1.61
CA GLN A 122 0.48 10.03 -2.82
C GLN A 122 -1.00 9.91 -2.49
N GLU A 123 -1.82 10.60 -3.26
CA GLU A 123 -3.25 10.36 -3.27
C GLU A 123 -3.55 9.07 -4.04
N MET A 124 -4.44 8.26 -3.50
CA MET A 124 -4.85 7.01 -4.11
C MET A 124 -6.30 6.69 -3.78
N SER A 125 -6.79 5.56 -4.27
CA SER A 125 -8.06 4.98 -3.85
C SER A 125 -7.81 3.66 -3.12
N LEU A 126 -8.44 3.49 -1.97
CA LEU A 126 -8.52 2.21 -1.27
C LEU A 126 -9.95 1.71 -1.30
N ALA A 127 -10.20 0.66 -2.08
CA ALA A 127 -11.53 0.08 -2.27
C ALA A 127 -12.61 1.11 -2.66
N GLY A 128 -12.27 2.06 -3.52
CA GLY A 128 -13.18 3.10 -4.00
C GLY A 128 -13.24 4.37 -3.13
N PHE A 129 -12.61 4.38 -1.96
CA PHE A 129 -12.56 5.56 -1.08
C PHE A 129 -11.28 6.36 -1.29
N PRO A 130 -11.33 7.70 -1.22
CA PRO A 130 -10.13 8.52 -1.21
C PRO A 130 -9.19 8.08 -0.09
N ALA A 131 -7.92 7.96 -0.41
CA ALA A 131 -6.89 7.50 0.51
C ALA A 131 -5.58 8.24 0.28
N LYS A 132 -4.73 8.29 1.31
CA LYS A 132 -3.35 8.74 1.20
C LYS A 132 -2.40 7.60 1.50
N HIS A 133 -1.35 7.54 0.73
CA HIS A 133 -0.23 6.65 0.90
C HIS A 133 1.00 7.47 1.24
N MET A 134 1.52 7.31 2.44
CA MET A 134 2.73 7.95 2.92
C MET A 134 3.83 6.92 3.05
N THR A 135 5.03 7.27 2.59
CA THR A 135 6.18 6.37 2.64
C THR A 135 7.37 7.05 3.29
N PHE A 136 8.05 6.35 4.17
CA PHE A 136 9.28 6.82 4.79
C PHE A 136 10.25 5.68 5.08
N THR A 137 11.52 6.03 5.21
CA THR A 137 12.59 5.10 5.57
C THR A 137 13.29 5.55 6.84
N TYR A 138 13.85 4.59 7.55
CA TYR A 138 14.71 4.82 8.70
C TYR A 138 15.64 3.63 8.91
N SER A 139 16.72 3.85 9.68
CA SER A 139 17.59 2.78 10.16
C SER A 139 17.49 2.72 11.68
N ASP A 140 17.26 1.56 12.25
CA ASP A 140 17.25 1.36 13.71
C ASP A 140 18.55 0.77 14.25
N GLY A 141 19.54 0.60 13.38
CA GLY A 141 20.86 0.05 13.70
C GLY A 141 20.87 -1.45 14.00
N LYS A 142 19.75 -2.05 14.33
CA LYS A 142 19.62 -3.50 14.63
C LYS A 142 19.05 -4.28 13.47
N GLN A 143 18.07 -3.71 12.78
CA GLN A 143 17.32 -4.35 11.71
C GLN A 143 17.75 -3.88 10.31
N GLY A 144 18.76 -2.98 10.24
CA GLY A 144 19.16 -2.33 9.01
C GLY A 144 18.15 -1.26 8.55
N ASP A 145 18.17 -0.97 7.25
CA ASP A 145 17.25 0.02 6.69
C ASP A 145 15.86 -0.57 6.50
N ILE A 146 14.89 0.14 7.04
CA ILE A 146 13.47 -0.21 7.01
C ILE A 146 12.73 0.80 6.15
N ILE A 147 11.75 0.32 5.40
CA ILE A 147 10.75 1.17 4.75
C ILE A 147 9.37 0.88 5.36
N GLU A 148 8.63 1.94 5.61
CA GLU A 148 7.24 1.85 6.00
C GLU A 148 6.33 2.55 5.00
N HIS A 149 5.22 1.89 4.67
CA HIS A 149 4.13 2.43 3.90
C HIS A 149 2.91 2.54 4.81
N HIS A 150 2.36 3.72 4.91
CA HIS A 150 1.14 3.99 5.65
C HIS A 150 0.05 4.43 4.68
N ILE A 151 -0.97 3.61 4.53
CA ILE A 151 -2.13 3.89 3.69
C ILE A 151 -3.31 4.11 4.62
N PHE A 152 -4.01 5.21 4.46
CA PHE A 152 -5.19 5.49 5.25
C PHE A 152 -6.27 6.16 4.40
N SER A 153 -7.49 5.83 4.76
CA SER A 153 -8.71 6.33 4.15
C SER A 153 -9.66 6.75 5.26
N LEU A 154 -10.35 7.85 5.06
CA LEU A 154 -11.33 8.38 6.01
C LEU A 154 -12.71 8.36 5.39
N GLY A 155 -13.64 7.69 6.06
CA GLY A 155 -15.07 7.82 5.84
C GLY A 155 -15.65 8.91 6.77
N ARG A 156 -16.98 9.02 6.77
CA ARG A 156 -17.67 10.04 7.58
C ARG A 156 -17.41 9.86 9.07
N ASN A 157 -17.56 8.65 9.58
CA ASN A 157 -17.45 8.35 11.01
C ASN A 157 -16.26 7.46 11.36
N GLU A 158 -15.68 6.80 10.39
CA GLU A 158 -14.64 5.81 10.59
C GLU A 158 -13.50 6.03 9.61
N GLY A 159 -12.30 5.69 10.04
CA GLY A 159 -11.11 5.63 9.21
C GLY A 159 -10.58 4.21 9.12
N ARG A 160 -9.74 3.98 8.13
CA ARG A 160 -9.05 2.73 7.88
C ARG A 160 -7.56 3.02 7.72
N GLY A 161 -6.76 2.23 8.38
CA GLY A 161 -5.30 2.33 8.31
C GLY A 161 -4.67 1.00 7.93
N ILE A 162 -3.72 1.05 7.02
CA ILE A 162 -2.86 -0.07 6.65
C ILE A 162 -1.43 0.39 6.82
N ARG A 163 -0.70 -0.28 7.68
CA ARG A 163 0.72 -0.06 7.89
C ARG A 163 1.49 -1.26 7.38
N ILE A 164 2.43 -1.03 6.50
CA ILE A 164 3.34 -2.03 5.96
C ILE A 164 4.73 -1.65 6.44
N LYS A 165 5.40 -2.56 7.10
CA LYS A 165 6.80 -2.41 7.51
C LYS A 165 7.59 -3.56 6.92
N VAL A 166 8.65 -3.26 6.18
CA VAL A 166 9.53 -4.29 5.59
C VAL A 166 10.97 -3.79 5.58
N PRO A 167 11.97 -4.69 5.60
CA PRO A 167 13.34 -4.33 5.26
C PRO A 167 13.37 -3.70 3.87
N LEU A 168 14.12 -2.59 3.72
CA LEU A 168 14.23 -1.89 2.43
C LEU A 168 14.70 -2.82 1.30
N SER A 169 15.60 -3.75 1.61
CA SER A 169 16.09 -4.77 0.67
C SER A 169 15.05 -5.82 0.25
N ALA A 170 13.93 -5.91 0.97
CA ALA A 170 12.86 -6.86 0.68
C ALA A 170 11.62 -6.21 0.03
N GLU A 171 11.59 -4.89 -0.09
CA GLU A 171 10.44 -4.12 -0.58
C GLU A 171 9.96 -4.64 -1.94
N GLU A 172 10.84 -4.68 -2.93
CA GLU A 172 10.49 -5.09 -4.31
C GLU A 172 9.93 -6.52 -4.37
N ARG A 173 10.39 -7.41 -3.50
CA ARG A 173 9.93 -8.80 -3.45
C ARG A 173 8.56 -8.96 -2.80
N VAL A 174 8.25 -8.14 -1.79
CA VAL A 174 7.02 -8.28 -0.98
C VAL A 174 5.86 -7.47 -1.54
N MET A 175 6.14 -6.27 -2.05
CA MET A 175 5.10 -5.33 -2.48
C MET A 175 4.14 -5.89 -3.53
N PRO A 176 4.53 -6.72 -4.50
CA PRO A 176 3.57 -7.33 -5.44
C PRO A 176 2.49 -8.15 -4.72
N THR A 177 2.87 -8.96 -3.72
CA THR A 177 1.91 -9.75 -2.93
C THR A 177 1.02 -8.86 -2.06
N ILE A 178 1.58 -7.82 -1.45
CA ILE A 178 0.82 -6.84 -0.67
C ILE A 178 -0.18 -6.11 -1.59
N THR A 179 0.23 -5.69 -2.76
CA THR A 179 -0.67 -5.03 -3.72
C THR A 179 -1.84 -5.93 -4.10
N ARG A 180 -1.60 -7.22 -4.38
CA ARG A 180 -2.69 -8.19 -4.62
C ARG A 180 -3.61 -8.32 -3.41
N MET A 181 -3.06 -8.33 -2.20
CA MET A 181 -3.84 -8.34 -0.96
C MET A 181 -4.73 -7.09 -0.86
N LEU A 182 -4.18 -5.90 -1.12
CA LEU A 182 -4.91 -4.64 -1.05
C LEU A 182 -6.07 -4.57 -2.06
N VAL A 183 -5.93 -5.19 -3.24
CA VAL A 183 -7.02 -5.31 -4.22
C VAL A 183 -8.20 -6.09 -3.67
N THR A 184 -7.97 -7.01 -2.72
CA THR A 184 -9.04 -7.78 -2.08
C THR A 184 -9.65 -7.08 -0.87
N TYR A 185 -9.09 -5.94 -0.47
CA TYR A 185 -9.56 -5.19 0.70
C TYR A 185 -10.98 -4.68 0.46
N GLN A 186 -11.87 -5.00 1.39
CA GLN A 186 -13.24 -4.51 1.41
C GLN A 186 -13.43 -3.70 2.68
N PRO A 187 -13.77 -2.43 2.60
CA PRO A 187 -14.12 -1.66 3.78
C PRO A 187 -15.41 -2.24 4.36
N GLY A 188 -15.49 -2.29 5.67
CA GLY A 188 -16.76 -2.61 6.34
C GLY A 188 -17.86 -1.65 5.86
N ARG A 189 -19.07 -2.05 6.03
CA ARG A 189 -20.21 -1.15 5.79
C ARG A 189 -20.09 -0.01 6.82
N ASP A 190 -19.69 1.16 6.38
CA ASP A 190 -19.99 2.38 7.10
C ASP A 190 -21.51 2.49 7.09
N GLN A 191 -22.16 2.17 8.20
CA GLN A 191 -23.62 2.13 8.30
C GLN A 191 -24.26 3.49 7.96
N ASN A 192 -23.43 4.53 7.81
CA ASN A 192 -23.81 5.88 7.43
C ASN A 192 -23.09 6.38 6.16
N ALA A 193 -22.51 5.49 5.36
CA ALA A 193 -21.96 5.89 4.08
C ALA A 193 -23.15 6.38 3.22
N VAL A 194 -23.23 7.68 3.04
CA VAL A 194 -24.05 8.27 1.98
C VAL A 194 -23.57 7.61 0.68
N SER A 195 -24.44 6.88 0.01
CA SER A 195 -24.19 6.33 -1.31
C SER A 195 -23.48 7.39 -2.16
N PRO A 196 -22.43 7.03 -2.92
CA PRO A 196 -21.76 8.00 -3.78
C PRO A 196 -22.87 8.72 -4.56
N ILE A 197 -22.84 10.06 -4.53
CA ILE A 197 -23.77 10.88 -5.30
C ILE A 197 -23.49 10.53 -6.75
N VAL A 198 -24.28 9.63 -7.31
CA VAL A 198 -24.29 9.38 -8.75
C VAL A 198 -24.77 10.70 -9.36
N PRO A 199 -23.94 11.41 -10.16
CA PRO A 199 -24.41 12.61 -10.83
C PRO A 199 -25.67 12.24 -11.60
N LYS A 200 -26.78 12.93 -11.33
CA LYS A 200 -28.01 12.73 -12.07
C LYS A 200 -27.67 13.04 -13.53
N PRO A 201 -27.93 12.12 -14.48
CA PRO A 201 -27.73 12.46 -15.88
C PRO A 201 -28.60 13.67 -16.18
N ASP A 202 -27.97 14.70 -16.77
CA ASP A 202 -28.68 15.88 -17.22
C ASP A 202 -29.87 15.43 -18.08
N SER A 203 -31.06 15.75 -17.61
CA SER A 203 -32.29 15.49 -18.36
C SER A 203 -32.28 16.36 -19.61
N PRO A 204 -32.71 15.82 -20.76
CA PRO A 204 -32.68 16.52 -22.04
C PRO A 204 -33.54 17.77 -22.09
#